data_5e2ca49fc2a605ccfc3211952cfcb361
#
_entry.id   5e2ca49fc2a605ccfc3211952cfcb361
#
_cell.length_a   1.000
_cell.length_b   1.000
_cell.length_c   1.000
_cell.angle_alpha   90.00
_cell.angle_beta   90.00
_cell.angle_gamma   90.00
#
_symmetry.space_group_name_H-M   'P 1'
#
loop_
_entity.id
_entity.type
_entity.pdbx_description
1 polymer ?
#
loop_
_entity_poly.entity_id
_entity_poly.type
_entity_poly.pdbx_seq_one_letter_code
_entity_poly.pdbx_strand_id
1 'polypeptide(L)'
;MTWKEKAIQILENSLYPVASELNELDWKSGLSCKTERLAQHLCAFSNLKGGGLLVFGVNDDASLFSVTKQESDEIIKKLGNIAKNNLSTSIAIEHWTTEYKGHSLLFIRIPEQIDKPTHLRGKEIWDSYTRSAGQTVKMSRSQIKSMIADSQGLHFEKRIVKENVTTETLLKLLNYQKYFEMADKDQPKDIHVIAKRLEEFGLCQRTEDGWNITNMGAILFANNMADFEGLERYSIIVRKYAGANNRELLSEQIGAFGYVVGFEGLVDYIMKLTSTEEIGVVRNMKPTYPKIAIREFVANAMIHQDFSIERMRVVIEIFSNRITITNPGAPLQDINRLLDLPPQSRNEDLAQAMFLLGICERRGSGIDRAVEAIESMLLPASRFTKGENFTRIFMYPQKSLSDMTKQEKIDACYQHACLLYENNEYINNQSIRTRFGLDKNQSSVASRIIADTLEAGRIKVSDENIVSKKYATYVPYYA
;
A
#
# COMPACT_ATOMS: atom_id res chain seq x y z
N MET A 1 -14.64 16.02 8.48
CA MET A 1 -14.12 15.41 9.73
C MET A 1 -13.03 16.31 10.28
N THR A 2 -13.16 16.76 11.51
CA THR A 2 -12.13 17.57 12.18
C THR A 2 -10.92 16.71 12.53
N TRP A 3 -9.75 17.33 12.77
CA TRP A 3 -8.59 16.55 13.18
C TRP A 3 -8.80 15.83 14.52
N LYS A 4 -9.69 16.32 15.38
CA LYS A 4 -10.06 15.72 16.66
C LYS A 4 -10.84 14.42 16.49
N GLU A 5 -11.81 14.38 15.60
CA GLU A 5 -12.57 13.16 15.24
C GLU A 5 -11.64 12.12 14.63
N LYS A 6 -10.76 12.55 13.71
CA LYS A 6 -9.75 11.67 13.11
C LYS A 6 -8.78 11.13 14.17
N ALA A 7 -8.40 11.92 15.18
CA ALA A 7 -7.49 11.49 16.23
C ALA A 7 -8.05 10.32 17.07
N ILE A 8 -9.34 10.37 17.41
CA ILE A 8 -10.01 9.26 18.11
C ILE A 8 -10.02 8.00 17.24
N GLN A 9 -10.38 8.12 15.97
CA GLN A 9 -10.40 6.98 15.04
C GLN A 9 -9.01 6.34 14.87
N ILE A 10 -7.95 7.15 14.76
CA ILE A 10 -6.56 6.65 14.67
C ILE A 10 -6.17 5.95 15.99
N LEU A 11 -6.55 6.50 17.15
CA LEU A 11 -6.31 5.86 18.44
C LEU A 11 -7.02 4.50 18.51
N GLU A 12 -8.29 4.42 18.15
CA GLU A 12 -9.04 3.18 18.13
C GLU A 12 -8.39 2.12 17.23
N ASN A 13 -7.99 2.51 16.02
CA ASN A 13 -7.30 1.64 15.08
C ASN A 13 -5.93 1.14 15.64
N SER A 14 -5.27 1.92 16.49
CA SER A 14 -4.01 1.54 17.13
C SER A 14 -4.18 0.60 18.33
N LEU A 15 -5.35 0.63 18.97
CA LEU A 15 -5.65 -0.20 20.16
C LEU A 15 -6.33 -1.51 19.80
N TYR A 16 -7.00 -1.60 18.66
CA TYR A 16 -7.82 -2.76 18.26
C TYR A 16 -7.66 -3.08 16.77
N PRO A 17 -7.68 -4.36 16.31
CA PRO A 17 -7.83 -5.61 17.09
C PRO A 17 -6.52 -6.08 17.74
N VAL A 18 -5.38 -5.56 17.31
CA VAL A 18 -4.07 -5.85 17.88
C VAL A 18 -3.41 -4.52 18.23
N ALA A 19 -3.15 -4.31 19.50
CA ALA A 19 -2.55 -3.09 19.98
C ALA A 19 -1.15 -2.88 19.37
N SER A 20 -0.96 -1.79 18.64
CA SER A 20 0.32 -1.42 18.04
C SER A 20 0.38 0.07 17.71
N GLU A 21 1.54 0.70 17.90
CA GLU A 21 1.77 2.06 17.42
C GLU A 21 1.71 2.12 15.89
N LEU A 22 1.12 3.20 15.38
CA LEU A 22 1.01 3.48 13.94
C LEU A 22 2.10 4.47 13.51
N ASN A 23 2.31 4.62 12.21
CA ASN A 23 3.23 5.65 11.73
C ASN A 23 2.76 7.06 12.09
N GLU A 24 1.44 7.30 12.03
CA GLU A 24 0.80 8.57 12.35
C GLU A 24 0.45 8.77 13.82
N LEU A 25 0.68 7.78 14.68
CA LEU A 25 0.34 7.86 16.11
C LEU A 25 1.36 7.13 16.97
N ASP A 26 1.74 7.76 18.08
CA ASP A 26 2.69 7.25 19.07
C ASP A 26 2.11 7.41 20.48
N TRP A 27 2.08 6.34 21.26
CA TRP A 27 1.58 6.35 22.64
C TRP A 27 2.66 6.83 23.61
N LYS A 28 2.25 7.50 24.66
CA LYS A 28 3.16 7.96 25.70
C LYS A 28 2.55 7.84 27.08
N SER A 29 3.22 7.10 27.94
CA SER A 29 2.93 7.08 29.37
C SER A 29 3.43 8.32 30.11
N GLY A 30 4.33 9.11 29.50
CA GLY A 30 4.86 10.36 30.03
C GLY A 30 5.90 11.00 29.13
N LEU A 31 6.38 12.18 29.54
CA LEU A 31 7.43 12.88 28.82
C LEU A 31 8.81 12.26 29.07
N SER A 32 9.52 11.94 27.98
CA SER A 32 10.93 11.60 28.07
C SER A 32 11.76 12.74 28.67
N CYS A 33 12.69 12.40 29.54
CA CYS A 33 13.67 13.37 30.08
C CYS A 33 14.64 13.85 28.99
N LYS A 34 14.85 13.08 27.91
CA LYS A 34 15.78 13.39 26.83
C LYS A 34 15.13 14.32 25.79
N THR A 35 15.45 15.60 25.83
CA THR A 35 14.95 16.63 24.91
C THR A 35 15.22 16.27 23.43
N GLU A 36 16.41 15.72 23.13
CA GLU A 36 16.77 15.33 21.78
C GLU A 36 15.85 14.26 21.21
N ARG A 37 15.46 13.24 22.01
CA ARG A 37 14.52 12.20 21.57
C ARG A 37 13.14 12.76 21.28
N LEU A 38 12.67 13.71 22.09
CA LEU A 38 11.41 14.41 21.80
C LEU A 38 11.49 15.23 20.52
N ALA A 39 12.62 15.93 20.28
CA ALA A 39 12.84 16.66 19.02
C ALA A 39 12.87 15.71 17.81
N GLN A 40 13.45 14.51 17.93
CA GLN A 40 13.43 13.48 16.88
C GLN A 40 12.00 13.02 16.57
N HIS A 41 11.13 12.82 17.58
CA HIS A 41 9.72 12.48 17.36
C HIS A 41 8.97 13.61 16.63
N LEU A 42 9.12 14.85 17.08
CA LEU A 42 8.49 16.01 16.42
C LEU A 42 8.98 16.18 14.98
N CYS A 43 10.29 16.01 14.74
CA CYS A 43 10.90 16.00 13.42
C CYS A 43 10.30 14.90 12.53
N ALA A 44 10.18 13.68 13.04
CA ALA A 44 9.66 12.56 12.28
C ALA A 44 8.21 12.75 11.85
N PHE A 45 7.35 13.23 12.76
CA PHE A 45 5.95 13.51 12.45
C PHE A 45 5.78 14.69 11.48
N SER A 46 6.59 15.75 11.62
CA SER A 46 6.52 16.90 10.71
C SER A 46 6.95 16.57 9.26
N ASN A 47 7.77 15.54 9.09
CA ASN A 47 8.16 15.02 7.79
C ASN A 47 7.16 14.02 7.20
N LEU A 48 6.25 13.48 8.03
CA LEU A 48 5.23 12.53 7.58
C LEU A 48 4.12 13.24 6.81
N LYS A 49 3.61 12.62 5.72
CA LYS A 49 2.43 13.12 4.99
C LYS A 49 1.21 13.10 5.92
N GLY A 50 0.55 14.23 6.06
CA GLY A 50 -0.57 14.44 6.99
C GLY A 50 -0.16 14.75 8.43
N GLY A 51 1.13 14.72 8.76
CA GLY A 51 1.62 14.92 10.12
C GLY A 51 1.40 13.72 11.03
N GLY A 52 1.30 13.94 12.34
CA GLY A 52 1.06 12.84 13.26
C GLY A 52 0.58 13.28 14.64
N LEU A 53 0.37 12.31 15.50
CA LEU A 53 -0.21 12.44 16.83
C LEU A 53 0.68 11.82 17.90
N LEU A 54 0.90 12.52 19.00
CA LEU A 54 1.35 11.96 20.26
C LEU A 54 0.13 11.89 21.18
N VAL A 55 -0.13 10.73 21.77
CA VAL A 55 -1.24 10.53 22.71
C VAL A 55 -0.67 10.17 24.06
N PHE A 56 -0.94 11.00 25.06
CA PHE A 56 -0.55 10.78 26.46
C PHE A 56 -1.73 10.23 27.24
N GLY A 57 -1.45 9.28 28.14
CA GLY A 57 -2.43 8.52 28.90
C GLY A 57 -2.61 7.09 28.38
N VAL A 58 -1.68 6.60 27.55
CA VAL A 58 -1.62 5.22 27.05
C VAL A 58 -0.24 4.65 27.38
N ASN A 59 -0.22 3.50 28.03
CA ASN A 59 1.00 2.74 28.33
C ASN A 59 1.45 1.88 27.15
N ASP A 60 2.67 1.36 27.19
CA ASP A 60 3.23 0.50 26.14
C ASP A 60 2.44 -0.83 25.96
N ASP A 61 1.71 -1.26 27.00
CA ASP A 61 0.79 -2.41 26.96
C ASP A 61 -0.64 -2.06 26.49
N ALA A 62 -0.82 -0.84 25.99
CA ALA A 62 -2.11 -0.27 25.57
C ALA A 62 -3.13 -0.05 26.69
N SER A 63 -2.76 -0.20 27.96
CA SER A 63 -3.62 0.18 29.09
C SER A 63 -3.75 1.69 29.19
N LEU A 64 -4.96 2.15 29.53
CA LEU A 64 -5.29 3.57 29.62
C LEU A 64 -5.16 4.07 31.07
N PHE A 65 -4.73 5.31 31.22
CA PHE A 65 -4.76 6.04 32.49
C PHE A 65 -5.05 7.53 32.25
N SER A 66 -5.49 8.24 33.28
CA SER A 66 -5.82 9.66 33.16
C SER A 66 -4.59 10.54 33.36
N VAL A 67 -4.39 11.47 32.41
CA VAL A 67 -3.39 12.54 32.53
C VAL A 67 -4.02 13.70 33.29
N THR A 68 -3.36 14.18 34.32
CA THR A 68 -3.83 15.34 35.12
C THR A 68 -3.68 16.64 34.33
N LYS A 69 -4.45 17.68 34.73
CA LYS A 69 -4.34 18.98 34.10
C LYS A 69 -2.93 19.59 34.22
N GLN A 70 -2.29 19.42 35.38
CA GLN A 70 -0.92 19.93 35.61
C GLN A 70 0.09 19.23 34.67
N GLU A 71 0.03 17.90 34.56
CA GLU A 71 0.88 17.15 33.65
C GLU A 71 0.63 17.56 32.18
N SER A 72 -0.64 17.74 31.79
CA SER A 72 -0.99 18.22 30.44
C SER A 72 -0.34 19.57 30.13
N ASP A 73 -0.43 20.53 31.06
CA ASP A 73 0.14 21.87 30.89
C ASP A 73 1.67 21.83 30.79
N GLU A 74 2.34 20.97 31.58
CA GLU A 74 3.79 20.76 31.51
C GLU A 74 4.21 20.13 30.18
N ILE A 75 3.47 19.11 29.71
CA ILE A 75 3.71 18.43 28.43
C ILE A 75 3.60 19.42 27.28
N ILE A 76 2.50 20.18 27.21
CA ILE A 76 2.22 21.16 26.15
C ILE A 76 3.34 22.22 26.12
N LYS A 77 3.70 22.78 27.27
CA LYS A 77 4.75 23.79 27.40
C LYS A 77 6.10 23.27 26.91
N LYS A 78 6.49 22.06 27.34
CA LYS A 78 7.78 21.46 26.98
C LYS A 78 7.84 21.11 25.49
N LEU A 79 6.81 20.46 24.94
CA LEU A 79 6.76 20.11 23.52
C LEU A 79 6.68 21.37 22.64
N GLY A 80 5.91 22.40 23.03
CA GLY A 80 5.85 23.67 22.33
C GLY A 80 7.21 24.37 22.27
N ASN A 81 7.96 24.35 23.37
CA ASN A 81 9.33 24.89 23.39
C ASN A 81 10.27 24.12 22.44
N ILE A 82 10.20 22.77 22.44
CA ILE A 82 11.02 21.94 21.57
C ILE A 82 10.65 22.16 20.09
N ALA A 83 9.35 22.19 19.77
CA ALA A 83 8.84 22.43 18.41
C ALA A 83 9.31 23.79 17.84
N LYS A 84 9.44 24.79 18.70
CA LYS A 84 9.91 26.12 18.30
C LYS A 84 11.42 26.23 18.19
N ASN A 85 12.17 25.60 19.09
CA ASN A 85 13.58 25.92 19.31
C ASN A 85 14.57 24.84 18.89
N ASN A 86 14.14 23.57 18.78
CA ASN A 86 15.05 22.42 18.53
C ASN A 86 14.96 21.85 17.12
N LEU A 87 14.15 22.42 16.24
CA LEU A 87 13.98 22.01 14.86
C LEU A 87 14.45 23.10 13.88
N SER A 88 14.83 22.71 12.69
CA SER A 88 15.24 23.63 11.61
C SER A 88 14.14 24.63 11.26
N THR A 89 12.89 24.16 11.25
CA THR A 89 11.67 24.95 11.05
C THR A 89 10.84 24.94 12.31
N SER A 90 10.31 26.10 12.74
CA SER A 90 9.40 26.18 13.88
C SER A 90 8.06 25.53 13.54
N ILE A 91 7.59 24.61 14.37
CA ILE A 91 6.35 23.87 14.18
C ILE A 91 5.29 24.37 15.16
N ALA A 92 4.13 24.75 14.66
CA ALA A 92 2.97 25.07 15.48
C ALA A 92 2.21 23.78 15.83
N ILE A 93 2.46 23.23 17.02
CA ILE A 93 1.73 22.07 17.52
C ILE A 93 0.34 22.48 18.01
N GLU A 94 -0.63 21.59 17.83
CA GLU A 94 -1.98 21.74 18.35
C GLU A 94 -2.20 20.72 19.48
N HIS A 95 -3.07 21.03 20.44
CA HIS A 95 -3.37 20.13 21.54
C HIS A 95 -4.87 20.04 21.82
N TRP A 96 -5.27 18.92 22.40
CA TRP A 96 -6.64 18.66 22.79
C TRP A 96 -6.68 17.60 23.89
N THR A 97 -7.38 17.92 25.01
CA THR A 97 -7.65 16.98 26.07
C THR A 97 -9.11 16.54 26.01
N THR A 98 -9.37 15.25 26.12
CA THR A 98 -10.71 14.70 26.08
C THR A 98 -10.81 13.44 26.95
N GLU A 99 -12.03 13.10 27.37
CA GLU A 99 -12.32 11.81 27.99
C GLU A 99 -12.51 10.74 26.91
N TYR A 100 -11.83 9.59 27.14
CA TYR A 100 -11.94 8.40 26.31
C TYR A 100 -11.98 7.18 27.23
N LYS A 101 -13.07 6.38 27.16
CA LYS A 101 -13.31 5.19 28.01
C LYS A 101 -13.08 5.44 29.50
N GLY A 102 -13.52 6.61 30.01
CA GLY A 102 -13.40 6.98 31.44
C GLY A 102 -12.01 7.50 31.85
N HIS A 103 -11.10 7.71 30.90
CA HIS A 103 -9.76 8.26 31.15
C HIS A 103 -9.58 9.60 30.42
N SER A 104 -8.91 10.55 31.08
CA SER A 104 -8.55 11.84 30.47
C SER A 104 -7.26 11.68 29.66
N LEU A 105 -7.34 11.78 28.32
CA LEU A 105 -6.20 11.65 27.41
C LEU A 105 -5.83 13.03 26.81
N LEU A 106 -4.52 13.26 26.64
CA LEU A 106 -3.99 14.44 25.95
C LEU A 106 -3.48 14.07 24.57
N PHE A 107 -4.03 14.67 23.54
CA PHE A 107 -3.60 14.57 22.16
C PHE A 107 -2.76 15.78 21.78
N ILE A 108 -1.59 15.55 21.18
CA ILE A 108 -0.75 16.58 20.57
C ILE A 108 -0.66 16.28 19.09
N ARG A 109 -1.17 17.18 18.25
CA ARG A 109 -1.04 17.11 16.80
C ARG A 109 0.19 17.86 16.34
N ILE A 110 1.02 17.18 15.58
CA ILE A 110 2.18 17.73 14.89
C ILE A 110 1.81 17.84 13.40
N PRO A 111 1.60 19.04 12.85
CA PRO A 111 1.25 19.19 11.44
C PRO A 111 2.42 18.86 10.53
N GLU A 112 2.09 18.34 9.35
CA GLU A 112 3.03 18.20 8.24
C GLU A 112 3.62 19.57 7.88
N GLN A 113 4.92 19.63 7.61
CA GLN A 113 5.56 20.84 7.11
C GLN A 113 5.59 20.82 5.58
N ILE A 114 5.43 22.00 4.97
CA ILE A 114 5.50 22.17 3.51
C ILE A 114 6.95 22.12 3.06
N ASP A 115 7.84 22.82 3.78
CA ASP A 115 9.27 22.86 3.50
C ASP A 115 9.96 21.69 4.20
N LYS A 116 10.29 20.67 3.44
CA LYS A 116 10.86 19.40 3.92
C LYS A 116 12.24 19.13 3.30
N PRO A 117 13.08 18.37 4.00
CA PRO A 117 12.84 17.76 5.31
C PRO A 117 13.13 18.69 6.48
N THR A 118 12.26 18.70 7.47
CA THR A 118 12.61 19.22 8.79
C THR A 118 13.70 18.38 9.41
N HIS A 119 14.70 19.00 10.05
CA HIS A 119 15.81 18.34 10.74
C HIS A 119 16.06 18.96 12.11
N LEU A 120 16.94 18.37 12.91
CA LEU A 120 17.26 18.91 14.21
C LEU A 120 18.08 20.23 14.07
N ARG A 121 17.72 21.27 14.84
CA ARG A 121 18.44 22.55 14.81
C ARG A 121 19.89 22.37 15.27
N GLY A 122 20.81 22.98 14.56
CA GLY A 122 22.26 22.87 14.81
C GLY A 122 22.88 21.56 14.35
N LYS A 123 22.10 20.70 13.67
CA LYS A 123 22.59 19.51 12.96
C LYS A 123 22.45 19.71 11.45
N GLU A 124 23.02 18.81 10.69
CA GLU A 124 22.89 18.82 9.23
C GLU A 124 21.51 18.28 8.78
N ILE A 125 21.11 18.57 7.55
CA ILE A 125 19.89 18.05 6.93
C ILE A 125 19.83 16.51 6.95
N TRP A 126 21.00 15.85 6.99
CA TRP A 126 21.12 14.40 7.13
C TRP A 126 20.70 13.87 8.51
N ASP A 127 20.45 14.74 9.48
CA ASP A 127 19.86 14.42 10.78
C ASP A 127 18.35 14.66 10.80
N SER A 128 17.70 14.28 9.70
CA SER A 128 16.25 14.21 9.55
C SER A 128 15.73 12.84 9.95
N TYR A 129 14.51 12.83 10.50
CA TYR A 129 13.85 11.62 10.98
C TYR A 129 12.49 11.45 10.32
N THR A 130 12.04 10.19 10.24
CA THR A 130 10.70 9.81 9.76
C THR A 130 10.11 8.72 10.65
N ARG A 131 8.87 8.36 10.39
CA ARG A 131 8.20 7.24 11.07
C ARG A 131 8.20 6.01 10.17
N SER A 132 8.54 4.86 10.74
CA SER A 132 8.52 3.57 10.06
C SER A 132 8.11 2.49 11.05
N ALA A 133 7.09 1.69 10.71
CA ALA A 133 6.55 0.62 11.55
C ALA A 133 6.25 1.05 13.01
N GLY A 134 5.71 2.27 13.21
CA GLY A 134 5.43 2.83 14.53
C GLY A 134 6.65 3.44 15.24
N GLN A 135 7.84 3.38 14.65
CA GLN A 135 9.07 3.88 15.27
C GLN A 135 9.60 5.15 14.61
N THR A 136 10.28 5.98 15.39
CA THR A 136 11.05 7.12 14.90
C THR A 136 12.44 6.64 14.47
N VAL A 137 12.73 6.75 13.17
CA VAL A 137 13.99 6.30 12.55
C VAL A 137 14.67 7.44 11.80
N LYS A 138 15.99 7.38 11.71
CA LYS A 138 16.77 8.34 10.92
C LYS A 138 16.54 8.06 9.44
N MET A 139 16.31 9.09 8.65
CA MET A 139 16.14 8.98 7.20
C MET A 139 17.43 8.60 6.49
N SER A 140 17.32 7.79 5.45
CA SER A 140 18.44 7.55 4.53
C SER A 140 18.71 8.78 3.65
N ARG A 141 19.90 8.85 3.08
CA ARG A 141 20.27 9.96 2.15
C ARG A 141 19.34 10.01 0.93
N SER A 142 18.90 8.86 0.42
CA SER A 142 17.97 8.79 -0.72
C SER A 142 16.60 9.33 -0.35
N GLN A 143 16.06 8.97 0.81
CA GLN A 143 14.79 9.52 1.31
C GLN A 143 14.85 11.05 1.47
N ILE A 144 15.93 11.58 2.01
CA ILE A 144 16.14 13.03 2.18
C ILE A 144 16.18 13.73 0.81
N LYS A 145 16.94 13.19 -0.15
CA LYS A 145 16.99 13.74 -1.52
C LYS A 145 15.63 13.71 -2.21
N SER A 146 14.89 12.61 -2.07
CA SER A 146 13.52 12.51 -2.59
C SER A 146 12.61 13.56 -1.96
N MET A 147 12.64 13.69 -0.64
CA MET A 147 11.80 14.63 0.10
C MET A 147 12.11 16.09 -0.26
N ILE A 148 13.39 16.46 -0.46
CA ILE A 148 13.77 17.78 -0.98
C ILE A 148 13.17 18.01 -2.36
N ALA A 149 13.31 17.04 -3.26
CA ALA A 149 12.76 17.14 -4.61
C ALA A 149 11.23 17.26 -4.59
N ASP A 150 10.56 16.48 -3.73
CA ASP A 150 9.10 16.50 -3.58
C ASP A 150 8.60 17.83 -2.97
N SER A 151 9.31 18.39 -1.99
CA SER A 151 8.99 19.71 -1.41
C SER A 151 9.14 20.85 -2.42
N GLN A 152 10.01 20.68 -3.41
CA GLN A 152 10.18 21.58 -4.55
C GLN A 152 9.16 21.34 -5.68
N GLY A 153 8.18 20.41 -5.48
CA GLY A 153 7.21 20.02 -6.50
C GLY A 153 7.76 19.09 -7.58
N LEU A 154 8.97 18.58 -7.39
CA LEU A 154 9.64 17.66 -8.32
C LEU A 154 9.39 16.20 -7.90
N HIS A 155 8.12 15.75 -7.97
CA HIS A 155 7.78 14.34 -7.80
C HIS A 155 8.62 13.46 -8.75
N PHE A 156 8.88 12.21 -8.34
CA PHE A 156 9.70 11.28 -9.11
C PHE A 156 9.27 11.23 -10.58
N GLU A 157 7.98 11.21 -10.84
CA GLU A 157 7.38 11.09 -12.17
C GLU A 157 7.74 12.27 -13.09
N LYS A 158 7.89 13.48 -12.53
CA LYS A 158 8.15 14.73 -13.29
C LYS A 158 9.64 15.01 -13.51
N ARG A 159 10.54 14.27 -12.84
CA ARG A 159 11.98 14.44 -13.03
C ARG A 159 12.38 14.05 -14.44
N ILE A 160 13.32 14.79 -15.00
CA ILE A 160 13.85 14.52 -16.33
C ILE A 160 14.89 13.42 -16.25
N VAL A 161 14.74 12.40 -17.08
CA VAL A 161 15.68 11.28 -17.21
C VAL A 161 16.56 11.38 -18.44
N LYS A 162 16.10 12.11 -19.45
CA LYS A 162 16.88 12.35 -20.67
C LYS A 162 16.58 13.73 -21.24
N GLU A 163 17.58 14.51 -21.49
CA GLU A 163 17.46 15.91 -21.90
C GLU A 163 17.73 16.09 -23.38
N ASN A 164 17.11 17.11 -23.98
CA ASN A 164 17.38 17.65 -25.32
C ASN A 164 17.46 16.60 -26.42
N VAL A 165 16.53 15.66 -26.48
CA VAL A 165 16.42 14.67 -27.56
C VAL A 165 15.64 15.24 -28.74
N THR A 166 15.98 14.83 -29.97
CA THR A 166 15.18 15.18 -31.16
C THR A 166 13.84 14.47 -31.14
N THR A 167 12.87 14.92 -31.92
CA THR A 167 11.55 14.28 -32.04
C THR A 167 11.68 12.81 -32.47
N GLU A 168 12.54 12.49 -33.43
CA GLU A 168 12.77 11.13 -33.91
C GLU A 168 13.37 10.27 -32.79
N THR A 169 14.29 10.79 -31.99
CA THR A 169 14.88 10.08 -30.85
C THR A 169 13.85 9.85 -29.74
N LEU A 170 13.02 10.85 -29.43
CA LEU A 170 11.90 10.70 -28.49
C LEU A 170 10.99 9.52 -28.90
N LEU A 171 10.57 9.50 -30.16
CA LEU A 171 9.66 8.46 -30.69
C LEU A 171 10.34 7.09 -30.85
N LYS A 172 11.66 7.04 -30.95
CA LYS A 172 12.43 5.79 -30.93
C LYS A 172 12.54 5.21 -29.53
N LEU A 173 12.71 6.06 -28.52
CA LEU A 173 12.89 5.66 -27.12
C LEU A 173 11.57 5.28 -26.45
N LEU A 174 10.49 6.00 -26.74
CA LEU A 174 9.16 5.75 -26.17
C LEU A 174 8.26 5.04 -27.19
N ASN A 175 7.53 4.04 -26.73
CA ASN A 175 6.54 3.31 -27.52
C ASN A 175 5.25 4.15 -27.66
N TYR A 176 5.28 5.13 -28.52
CA TYR A 176 4.14 6.01 -28.76
C TYR A 176 2.94 5.27 -29.39
N GLN A 177 3.18 4.23 -30.19
CA GLN A 177 2.10 3.42 -30.77
C GLN A 177 1.25 2.80 -29.65
N LYS A 178 1.93 2.22 -28.63
CA LYS A 178 1.25 1.65 -27.48
C LYS A 178 0.46 2.69 -26.69
N TYR A 179 0.95 3.93 -26.61
CA TYR A 179 0.19 5.02 -25.99
C TYR A 179 -1.14 5.28 -26.71
N PHE A 180 -1.12 5.41 -28.05
CA PHE A 180 -2.35 5.66 -28.81
C PHE A 180 -3.31 4.47 -28.76
N GLU A 181 -2.80 3.24 -28.84
CA GLU A 181 -3.59 2.01 -28.67
C GLU A 181 -4.31 1.98 -27.33
N MET A 182 -3.58 2.18 -26.22
CA MET A 182 -4.13 2.08 -24.87
C MET A 182 -5.04 3.27 -24.51
N ALA A 183 -4.80 4.45 -25.08
CA ALA A 183 -5.62 5.62 -24.86
C ALA A 183 -6.89 5.65 -25.74
N ASP A 184 -7.10 4.65 -26.60
CA ASP A 184 -8.19 4.57 -27.60
C ASP A 184 -8.27 5.83 -28.45
N LYS A 185 -7.14 6.26 -29.00
CA LYS A 185 -7.01 7.48 -29.82
C LYS A 185 -6.38 7.18 -31.17
N ASP A 186 -6.86 7.89 -32.18
CA ASP A 186 -6.24 7.84 -33.50
C ASP A 186 -4.80 8.37 -33.45
N GLN A 187 -3.86 7.60 -34.02
CA GLN A 187 -2.48 8.00 -34.13
C GLN A 187 -2.29 9.00 -35.27
N PRO A 188 -1.80 10.23 -34.97
CA PRO A 188 -1.47 11.20 -36.02
C PRO A 188 -0.34 10.69 -36.93
N LYS A 189 -0.31 11.21 -38.17
CA LYS A 189 0.81 10.94 -39.10
C LYS A 189 2.01 11.83 -38.86
N ASP A 190 1.79 13.05 -38.36
CA ASP A 190 2.83 14.03 -38.10
C ASP A 190 3.52 13.73 -36.75
N ILE A 191 4.83 13.53 -36.81
CA ILE A 191 5.65 13.21 -35.65
C ILE A 191 5.66 14.33 -34.58
N HIS A 192 5.51 15.59 -34.99
CA HIS A 192 5.46 16.72 -34.08
C HIS A 192 4.11 16.76 -33.34
N VAL A 193 3.04 16.37 -33.99
CA VAL A 193 1.71 16.24 -33.37
C VAL A 193 1.74 15.06 -32.36
N ILE A 194 2.39 13.95 -32.75
CA ILE A 194 2.59 12.82 -31.82
C ILE A 194 3.33 13.28 -30.55
N ALA A 195 4.50 13.93 -30.73
CA ALA A 195 5.31 14.41 -29.58
C ALA A 195 4.52 15.38 -28.68
N LYS A 196 3.72 16.28 -29.26
CA LYS A 196 2.83 17.16 -28.50
C LYS A 196 1.78 16.41 -27.69
N ARG A 197 1.21 15.32 -28.22
CA ARG A 197 0.26 14.47 -27.48
C ARG A 197 0.94 13.76 -26.31
N LEU A 198 2.17 13.32 -26.47
CA LEU A 198 2.96 12.73 -25.38
C LEU A 198 3.28 13.77 -24.29
N GLU A 199 3.57 15.02 -24.68
CA GLU A 199 3.74 16.14 -23.74
C GLU A 199 2.46 16.44 -22.96
N GLU A 200 1.32 16.54 -23.62
CA GLU A 200 0.00 16.76 -23.01
C GLU A 200 -0.34 15.67 -21.96
N PHE A 201 0.17 14.47 -22.13
CA PHE A 201 0.03 13.37 -21.17
C PHE A 201 1.14 13.35 -20.08
N GLY A 202 2.13 14.24 -20.18
CA GLY A 202 3.21 14.39 -19.20
C GLY A 202 4.40 13.43 -19.40
N LEU A 203 4.52 12.78 -20.56
CA LEU A 203 5.60 11.82 -20.86
C LEU A 203 6.90 12.50 -21.26
N CYS A 204 6.81 13.71 -21.76
CA CYS A 204 7.94 14.55 -22.13
C CYS A 204 7.59 16.03 -21.92
N GLN A 205 8.59 16.89 -22.04
CA GLN A 205 8.46 18.35 -21.96
C GLN A 205 9.21 18.98 -23.13
N ARG A 206 8.60 19.96 -23.80
CA ARG A 206 9.23 20.69 -24.89
C ARG A 206 10.30 21.64 -24.34
N THR A 207 11.43 21.73 -25.05
CA THR A 207 12.49 22.72 -24.82
C THR A 207 12.71 23.57 -26.09
N GLU A 208 13.58 24.58 -26.02
CA GLU A 208 13.95 25.38 -27.21
C GLU A 208 14.62 24.51 -28.29
N ASP A 209 15.44 23.53 -27.88
CA ASP A 209 16.27 22.72 -28.76
C ASP A 209 15.74 21.30 -29.01
N GLY A 210 14.60 20.91 -28.39
CA GLY A 210 14.07 19.55 -28.54
C GLY A 210 13.08 19.15 -27.45
N TRP A 211 13.29 17.97 -26.88
CA TRP A 211 12.42 17.35 -25.86
C TRP A 211 13.19 16.80 -24.70
N ASN A 212 12.68 17.01 -23.50
CA ASN A 212 13.12 16.30 -22.30
C ASN A 212 12.15 15.16 -22.00
N ILE A 213 12.66 13.96 -21.75
CA ILE A 213 11.83 12.80 -21.36
C ILE A 213 11.71 12.76 -19.84
N THR A 214 10.48 12.64 -19.34
CA THR A 214 10.22 12.50 -17.89
C THR A 214 10.42 11.05 -17.43
N ASN A 215 10.66 10.87 -16.14
CA ASN A 215 10.65 9.52 -15.55
C ASN A 215 9.32 8.79 -15.82
N MET A 216 8.18 9.49 -15.76
CA MET A 216 6.88 8.90 -16.09
C MET A 216 6.84 8.38 -17.52
N GLY A 217 7.35 9.17 -18.47
CA GLY A 217 7.43 8.75 -19.87
C GLY A 217 8.24 7.48 -20.06
N ALA A 218 9.43 7.43 -19.46
CA ALA A 218 10.30 6.27 -19.57
C ALA A 218 9.75 5.04 -18.82
N ILE A 219 9.31 5.19 -17.55
CA ILE A 219 8.76 4.09 -16.74
C ILE A 219 7.53 3.45 -17.40
N LEU A 220 6.66 4.25 -18.02
CA LEU A 220 5.45 3.73 -18.67
C LEU A 220 5.71 3.19 -20.07
N PHE A 221 6.48 3.92 -20.89
CA PHE A 221 6.51 3.69 -22.34
C PHE A 221 7.89 3.41 -22.92
N ALA A 222 8.93 3.18 -22.12
CA ALA A 222 10.23 2.82 -22.68
C ALA A 222 10.14 1.59 -23.58
N ASN A 223 10.72 1.67 -24.79
CA ASN A 223 10.97 0.50 -25.63
C ASN A 223 12.06 -0.40 -25.02
N ASN A 224 12.99 0.18 -24.26
CA ASN A 224 13.92 -0.53 -23.42
C ASN A 224 14.30 0.35 -22.21
N MET A 225 14.08 -0.13 -20.99
CA MET A 225 14.42 0.58 -19.75
C MET A 225 15.92 0.86 -19.62
N ALA A 226 16.77 0.03 -20.24
CA ALA A 226 18.23 0.23 -20.24
C ALA A 226 18.70 1.45 -21.05
N ASP A 227 17.85 2.02 -21.91
CA ASP A 227 18.18 3.26 -22.65
C ASP A 227 18.10 4.52 -21.76
N PHE A 228 17.64 4.36 -20.51
CA PHE A 228 17.46 5.43 -19.54
C PHE A 228 18.31 5.15 -18.29
N GLU A 229 19.35 5.98 -18.09
CA GLU A 229 20.30 5.80 -17.01
C GLU A 229 19.61 5.73 -15.63
N GLY A 230 19.86 4.64 -14.91
CA GLY A 230 19.34 4.40 -13.57
C GLY A 230 17.88 3.96 -13.50
N LEU A 231 17.14 3.87 -14.61
CA LEU A 231 15.76 3.36 -14.60
C LEU A 231 15.67 1.84 -14.77
N GLU A 232 16.67 1.17 -15.30
CA GLU A 232 16.74 -0.29 -15.40
C GLU A 232 16.57 -0.99 -14.03
N ARG A 233 16.90 -0.29 -12.94
CA ARG A 233 16.70 -0.79 -11.57
C ARG A 233 15.24 -0.93 -11.17
N TYR A 234 14.31 -0.32 -11.89
CA TYR A 234 12.86 -0.45 -11.66
C TYR A 234 12.22 -1.53 -12.54
N SER A 235 13.00 -2.20 -13.37
CA SER A 235 12.54 -3.35 -14.14
C SER A 235 12.02 -4.45 -13.22
N ILE A 236 10.88 -5.02 -13.58
CA ILE A 236 10.22 -6.06 -12.79
C ILE A 236 10.94 -7.40 -12.97
N ILE A 237 11.14 -8.14 -11.89
CA ILE A 237 11.71 -9.49 -11.94
C ILE A 237 10.63 -10.52 -11.68
N VAL A 238 10.59 -11.57 -12.51
CA VAL A 238 9.80 -12.78 -12.27
C VAL A 238 10.77 -13.93 -12.04
N ARG A 239 10.63 -14.63 -10.91
CA ARG A 239 11.41 -15.81 -10.53
C ARG A 239 10.50 -17.01 -10.35
N LYS A 240 10.90 -18.16 -10.87
CA LYS A 240 10.24 -19.44 -10.61
C LYS A 240 11.20 -20.37 -9.88
N TYR A 241 10.73 -20.95 -8.79
CA TYR A 241 11.45 -21.90 -7.96
C TYR A 241 10.84 -23.29 -8.07
N ALA A 242 11.67 -24.34 -7.92
CA ALA A 242 11.21 -25.73 -7.98
C ALA A 242 10.32 -26.12 -6.79
N GLY A 243 10.64 -25.60 -5.60
CA GLY A 243 10.00 -25.97 -4.34
C GLY A 243 9.23 -24.84 -3.67
N ALA A 244 8.91 -25.05 -2.40
CA ALA A 244 8.25 -24.07 -1.54
C ALA A 244 9.21 -23.00 -0.96
N ASN A 245 10.50 -23.05 -1.30
CA ASN A 245 11.54 -22.13 -0.85
C ASN A 245 12.40 -21.66 -2.04
N ASN A 246 13.28 -20.70 -1.79
CA ASN A 246 14.13 -20.06 -2.81
C ASN A 246 15.48 -20.77 -3.06
N ARG A 247 15.64 -22.04 -2.67
CA ARG A 247 16.91 -22.74 -2.81
C ARG A 247 17.25 -23.12 -4.25
N GLU A 248 16.25 -23.52 -5.03
CA GLU A 248 16.42 -23.99 -6.40
C GLU A 248 15.63 -23.09 -7.36
N LEU A 249 16.37 -22.21 -8.05
CA LEU A 249 15.83 -21.30 -9.05
C LEU A 249 15.72 -22.05 -10.39
N LEU A 250 14.51 -22.15 -10.95
CA LEU A 250 14.26 -22.73 -12.27
C LEU A 250 14.41 -21.72 -13.41
N SER A 251 13.92 -20.48 -13.18
CA SER A 251 14.04 -19.42 -14.17
C SER A 251 13.95 -18.04 -13.52
N GLU A 252 14.66 -17.08 -14.11
CA GLU A 252 14.55 -15.66 -13.81
C GLU A 252 14.38 -14.88 -15.10
N GLN A 253 13.41 -13.99 -15.15
CA GLN A 253 13.17 -13.06 -16.25
C GLN A 253 13.14 -11.65 -15.70
N ILE A 254 13.93 -10.76 -16.30
CA ILE A 254 13.93 -9.34 -16.01
C ILE A 254 13.19 -8.63 -17.14
N GLY A 255 12.19 -7.79 -16.80
CA GLY A 255 11.45 -6.99 -17.78
C GLY A 255 12.35 -5.93 -18.41
N ALA A 256 12.28 -5.80 -19.73
CA ALA A 256 13.06 -4.80 -20.46
C ALA A 256 12.22 -3.58 -20.83
N PHE A 257 10.92 -3.72 -20.93
CA PHE A 257 9.99 -2.69 -21.41
C PHE A 257 9.45 -1.80 -20.28
N GLY A 258 8.99 -0.61 -20.64
CA GLY A 258 8.17 0.21 -19.75
C GLY A 258 6.90 -0.53 -19.28
N TYR A 259 6.34 -0.12 -18.17
CA TYR A 259 5.26 -0.84 -17.49
C TYR A 259 4.04 -1.07 -18.39
N VAL A 260 3.57 -0.04 -19.10
CA VAL A 260 2.39 -0.17 -19.99
C VAL A 260 2.72 -1.05 -21.20
N VAL A 261 3.91 -0.89 -21.75
CA VAL A 261 4.36 -1.67 -22.92
C VAL A 261 4.47 -3.17 -22.59
N GLY A 262 5.02 -3.48 -21.42
CA GLY A 262 5.28 -4.85 -20.97
C GLY A 262 4.15 -5.53 -20.21
N PHE A 263 3.10 -4.80 -19.78
CA PHE A 263 2.12 -5.28 -18.80
C PHE A 263 1.40 -6.56 -19.20
N GLU A 264 0.79 -6.59 -20.38
CA GLU A 264 0.04 -7.77 -20.85
C GLU A 264 0.95 -8.98 -21.01
N GLY A 265 2.14 -8.78 -21.58
CA GLY A 265 3.13 -9.84 -21.71
C GLY A 265 3.62 -10.38 -20.38
N LEU A 266 3.76 -9.52 -19.37
CA LEU A 266 4.12 -9.91 -18.00
C LEU A 266 3.02 -10.76 -17.36
N VAL A 267 1.76 -10.32 -17.45
CA VAL A 267 0.61 -11.06 -16.91
C VAL A 267 0.49 -12.43 -17.59
N ASP A 268 0.56 -12.49 -18.92
CA ASP A 268 0.49 -13.75 -19.67
C ASP A 268 1.67 -14.69 -19.35
N TYR A 269 2.86 -14.14 -19.14
CA TYR A 269 4.02 -14.91 -18.70
C TYR A 269 3.82 -15.54 -17.31
N ILE A 270 3.29 -14.77 -16.35
CA ILE A 270 2.95 -15.29 -15.01
C ILE A 270 1.88 -16.37 -15.12
N MET A 271 0.82 -16.13 -15.90
CA MET A 271 -0.24 -17.11 -16.13
C MET A 271 0.32 -18.42 -16.71
N LYS A 272 1.19 -18.34 -17.71
CA LYS A 272 1.86 -19.51 -18.31
C LYS A 272 2.70 -20.28 -17.29
N LEU A 273 3.46 -19.59 -16.44
CA LEU A 273 4.32 -20.22 -15.43
C LEU A 273 3.54 -20.89 -14.31
N THR A 274 2.31 -20.46 -14.05
CA THR A 274 1.47 -20.91 -12.93
C THR A 274 0.34 -21.84 -13.34
N SER A 275 0.03 -21.96 -14.63
CA SER A 275 -0.99 -22.91 -15.10
C SER A 275 -0.50 -24.35 -15.00
N THR A 276 -1.44 -25.25 -14.70
CA THR A 276 -1.22 -26.70 -14.68
C THR A 276 -1.75 -27.35 -15.95
N GLU A 277 -1.04 -28.36 -16.46
CA GLU A 277 -1.56 -29.19 -17.56
C GLU A 277 -2.65 -30.12 -17.05
N GLU A 278 -3.84 -30.03 -17.63
CA GLU A 278 -4.90 -31.01 -17.42
C GLU A 278 -4.76 -32.09 -18.50
N ILE A 279 -4.44 -33.35 -18.09
CA ILE A 279 -4.27 -34.47 -19.00
C ILE A 279 -5.68 -34.94 -19.42
N GLY A 280 -6.09 -34.55 -20.62
CA GLY A 280 -7.33 -34.96 -21.29
C GLY A 280 -7.07 -35.34 -22.75
N VAL A 281 -8.14 -35.60 -23.52
CA VAL A 281 -8.06 -35.86 -24.96
C VAL A 281 -7.46 -34.66 -25.73
N VAL A 282 -7.61 -33.46 -25.17
CA VAL A 282 -6.94 -32.23 -25.61
C VAL A 282 -6.17 -31.67 -24.43
N ARG A 283 -4.92 -31.27 -24.62
CA ARG A 283 -4.12 -30.58 -23.59
C ARG A 283 -4.71 -29.21 -23.33
N ASN A 284 -5.37 -29.06 -22.19
CA ASN A 284 -5.88 -27.79 -21.73
C ASN A 284 -5.02 -27.27 -20.56
N MET A 285 -4.60 -26.01 -20.65
CA MET A 285 -3.92 -25.32 -19.55
C MET A 285 -4.98 -24.74 -18.61
N LYS A 286 -5.04 -25.26 -17.38
CA LYS A 286 -5.95 -24.75 -16.36
C LYS A 286 -5.23 -23.70 -15.50
N PRO A 287 -5.75 -22.46 -15.41
CA PRO A 287 -5.16 -21.45 -14.57
C PRO A 287 -5.29 -21.83 -13.09
N THR A 288 -4.18 -21.80 -12.37
CA THR A 288 -4.15 -22.01 -10.91
C THR A 288 -4.66 -20.80 -10.14
N TYR A 289 -4.52 -19.60 -10.72
CA TYR A 289 -4.90 -18.34 -10.14
C TYR A 289 -5.77 -17.54 -11.12
N PRO A 290 -6.72 -16.73 -10.63
CA PRO A 290 -7.53 -15.88 -11.50
C PRO A 290 -6.66 -14.78 -12.12
N LYS A 291 -6.75 -14.65 -13.48
CA LYS A 291 -5.97 -13.65 -14.24
C LYS A 291 -6.22 -12.23 -13.70
N ILE A 292 -7.46 -11.92 -13.32
CA ILE A 292 -7.82 -10.61 -12.78
C ILE A 292 -7.07 -10.28 -11.49
N ALA A 293 -6.92 -11.25 -10.57
CA ALA A 293 -6.18 -11.04 -9.33
C ALA A 293 -4.68 -10.81 -9.60
N ILE A 294 -4.09 -11.54 -10.54
CA ILE A 294 -2.69 -11.32 -10.95
C ILE A 294 -2.53 -9.91 -11.54
N ARG A 295 -3.42 -9.48 -12.44
CA ARG A 295 -3.40 -8.14 -13.04
C ARG A 295 -3.44 -7.05 -11.97
N GLU A 296 -4.42 -7.11 -11.09
CA GLU A 296 -4.63 -6.09 -10.07
C GLU A 296 -3.46 -6.02 -9.07
N PHE A 297 -2.96 -7.15 -8.60
CA PHE A 297 -1.86 -7.14 -7.64
C PHE A 297 -0.52 -6.72 -8.27
N VAL A 298 -0.28 -7.06 -9.54
CA VAL A 298 0.90 -6.59 -10.28
C VAL A 298 0.80 -5.09 -10.54
N ALA A 299 -0.36 -4.58 -10.99
CA ALA A 299 -0.57 -3.14 -11.20
C ALA A 299 -0.39 -2.36 -9.89
N ASN A 300 -0.96 -2.84 -8.79
CA ASN A 300 -0.80 -2.24 -7.47
C ASN A 300 0.67 -2.22 -7.00
N ALA A 301 1.43 -3.29 -7.26
CA ALA A 301 2.85 -3.33 -6.93
C ALA A 301 3.66 -2.29 -7.73
N MET A 302 3.31 -2.04 -9.00
CA MET A 302 3.92 -1.00 -9.84
C MET A 302 3.60 0.41 -9.33
N ILE A 303 2.32 0.66 -9.01
CA ILE A 303 1.83 1.99 -8.59
C ILE A 303 2.33 2.37 -7.20
N HIS A 304 2.29 1.43 -6.25
CA HIS A 304 2.56 1.72 -4.84
C HIS A 304 4.02 1.56 -4.43
N GLN A 305 4.92 1.27 -5.38
CA GLN A 305 6.33 1.20 -5.07
C GLN A 305 6.88 2.56 -4.65
N ASP A 306 7.88 2.54 -3.78
CA ASP A 306 8.63 3.71 -3.37
C ASP A 306 9.90 3.81 -4.20
N PHE A 307 9.92 4.74 -5.16
CA PHE A 307 11.05 4.97 -6.05
C PHE A 307 12.28 5.59 -5.36
N SER A 308 12.14 6.02 -4.10
CA SER A 308 13.26 6.51 -3.30
C SER A 308 14.10 5.39 -2.68
N ILE A 309 13.55 4.16 -2.61
CA ILE A 309 14.24 3.02 -2.04
C ILE A 309 15.18 2.41 -3.07
N GLU A 310 16.48 2.66 -2.89
CA GLU A 310 17.51 2.07 -3.73
C GLU A 310 17.66 0.57 -3.43
N ARG A 311 18.12 -0.19 -4.44
CA ARG A 311 18.42 -1.65 -4.35
C ARG A 311 17.23 -2.57 -4.12
N MET A 312 16.01 -2.05 -4.19
CA MET A 312 14.80 -2.86 -4.22
C MET A 312 14.01 -2.56 -5.49
N ARG A 313 13.30 -3.56 -5.99
CA ARG A 313 12.42 -3.46 -7.15
C ARG A 313 11.21 -4.35 -6.95
N VAL A 314 10.23 -4.24 -7.85
CA VAL A 314 9.10 -5.16 -7.85
C VAL A 314 9.60 -6.55 -8.25
N VAL A 315 9.35 -7.54 -7.38
CA VAL A 315 9.74 -8.94 -7.59
C VAL A 315 8.51 -9.83 -7.44
N ILE A 316 8.30 -10.67 -8.45
CA ILE A 316 7.24 -11.68 -8.47
C ILE A 316 7.94 -13.04 -8.38
N GLU A 317 7.64 -13.78 -7.31
CA GLU A 317 8.26 -15.07 -7.05
C GLU A 317 7.18 -16.17 -7.06
N ILE A 318 7.39 -17.16 -7.88
CA ILE A 318 6.47 -18.30 -8.10
C ILE A 318 7.10 -19.52 -7.46
N PHE A 319 6.46 -20.03 -6.42
CA PHE A 319 6.82 -21.24 -5.69
C PHE A 319 5.82 -22.36 -6.01
N SER A 320 6.14 -23.59 -5.61
CA SER A 320 5.23 -24.72 -5.79
C SER A 320 3.90 -24.59 -5.04
N ASN A 321 3.85 -23.79 -3.98
CA ASN A 321 2.70 -23.64 -3.08
C ASN A 321 2.15 -22.21 -2.95
N ARG A 322 2.69 -21.24 -3.67
CA ARG A 322 2.24 -19.83 -3.64
C ARG A 322 2.88 -18.99 -4.73
N ILE A 323 2.29 -17.82 -4.97
CA ILE A 323 2.96 -16.69 -5.61
C ILE A 323 3.19 -15.63 -4.53
N THR A 324 4.32 -14.93 -4.60
CA THR A 324 4.55 -13.69 -3.85
C THR A 324 4.81 -12.53 -4.80
N ILE A 325 4.20 -11.38 -4.53
CA ILE A 325 4.45 -10.12 -5.21
C ILE A 325 4.97 -9.15 -4.17
N THR A 326 6.19 -8.69 -4.33
CA THR A 326 6.84 -7.77 -3.38
C THR A 326 7.18 -6.47 -4.10
N ASN A 327 6.79 -5.33 -3.54
CA ASN A 327 7.21 -4.01 -4.01
C ASN A 327 7.94 -3.24 -2.92
N PRO A 328 8.89 -2.35 -3.29
CA PRO A 328 9.51 -1.40 -2.37
C PRO A 328 8.47 -0.48 -1.76
N GLY A 329 8.64 -0.13 -0.48
CA GLY A 329 7.79 0.80 0.26
C GLY A 329 6.79 0.11 1.18
N ALA A 330 6.72 0.60 2.42
CA ALA A 330 5.67 0.22 3.36
C ALA A 330 4.32 0.74 2.86
N PRO A 331 3.20 0.05 3.11
CA PRO A 331 1.88 0.52 2.72
C PRO A 331 1.54 1.83 3.45
N LEU A 332 0.85 2.75 2.77
CA LEU A 332 0.37 4.01 3.34
C LEU A 332 -0.85 3.82 4.25
N GLN A 333 -1.53 2.69 4.09
CA GLN A 333 -2.76 2.34 4.78
C GLN A 333 -2.60 1.05 5.60
N ASP A 334 -3.55 0.79 6.49
CA ASP A 334 -3.61 -0.50 7.19
C ASP A 334 -3.88 -1.64 6.21
N ILE A 335 -2.98 -2.61 6.17
CA ILE A 335 -3.07 -3.79 5.30
C ILE A 335 -4.31 -4.66 5.59
N ASN A 336 -4.93 -4.53 6.77
CA ASN A 336 -6.14 -5.24 7.13
C ASN A 336 -7.40 -4.55 6.59
N ARG A 337 -7.27 -3.30 6.12
CA ARG A 337 -8.38 -2.45 5.68
C ARG A 337 -8.23 -1.99 4.23
N LEU A 338 -7.49 -2.74 3.42
CA LEU A 338 -7.30 -2.41 2.00
C LEU A 338 -8.57 -2.53 1.16
N LEU A 339 -9.60 -3.23 1.65
CA LEU A 339 -10.90 -3.40 0.98
C LEU A 339 -11.86 -2.22 1.22
N ASP A 340 -11.74 -1.49 2.34
CA ASP A 340 -12.68 -0.45 2.72
C ASP A 340 -12.10 0.98 2.71
N LEU A 341 -10.79 1.12 2.88
CA LEU A 341 -10.19 2.43 2.90
C LEU A 341 -10.03 3.01 1.49
N PRO A 342 -10.30 4.33 1.30
CA PRO A 342 -10.06 4.99 0.03
C PRO A 342 -8.60 4.82 -0.42
N PRO A 343 -8.34 4.56 -1.71
CA PRO A 343 -6.99 4.32 -2.20
C PRO A 343 -6.08 5.54 -1.97
N GLN A 344 -4.86 5.28 -1.53
CA GLN A 344 -3.81 6.29 -1.40
C GLN A 344 -2.58 5.83 -2.17
N SER A 345 -2.03 6.70 -2.99
CA SER A 345 -0.78 6.42 -3.71
C SER A 345 0.26 7.49 -3.42
N ARG A 346 1.53 7.08 -3.33
CA ARG A 346 2.64 8.01 -3.30
C ARG A 346 3.04 8.50 -4.70
N ASN A 347 2.58 7.79 -5.74
CA ASN A 347 2.83 8.08 -7.14
C ASN A 347 1.49 8.40 -7.82
N GLU A 348 0.94 9.58 -7.52
CA GLU A 348 -0.43 9.95 -7.95
C GLU A 348 -0.53 10.12 -9.48
N ASP A 349 0.48 10.74 -10.11
CA ASP A 349 0.52 10.94 -11.56
C ASP A 349 0.65 9.58 -12.30
N LEU A 350 1.49 8.68 -11.79
CA LEU A 350 1.65 7.32 -12.32
C LEU A 350 0.35 6.52 -12.20
N ALA A 351 -0.29 6.56 -11.02
CA ALA A 351 -1.57 5.88 -10.77
C ALA A 351 -2.66 6.39 -11.72
N GLN A 352 -2.77 7.72 -11.88
CA GLN A 352 -3.73 8.34 -12.79
C GLN A 352 -3.45 7.95 -14.26
N ALA A 353 -2.20 7.94 -14.68
CA ALA A 353 -1.82 7.54 -16.03
C ALA A 353 -2.17 6.06 -16.30
N MET A 354 -1.81 5.14 -15.39
CA MET A 354 -2.13 3.71 -15.54
C MET A 354 -3.65 3.46 -15.54
N PHE A 355 -4.40 4.24 -14.76
CA PHE A 355 -5.87 4.19 -14.81
C PHE A 355 -6.41 4.64 -16.18
N LEU A 356 -6.00 5.81 -16.67
CA LEU A 356 -6.46 6.34 -17.97
C LEU A 356 -6.14 5.40 -19.15
N LEU A 357 -5.12 4.57 -19.00
CA LEU A 357 -4.69 3.56 -19.97
C LEU A 357 -5.33 2.18 -19.72
N GLY A 358 -6.28 2.05 -18.80
CA GLY A 358 -7.01 0.81 -18.55
C GLY A 358 -6.16 -0.32 -17.92
N ILE A 359 -5.02 -0.01 -17.33
CA ILE A 359 -4.16 -0.99 -16.65
C ILE A 359 -4.72 -1.34 -15.26
N CYS A 360 -5.24 -0.36 -14.53
CA CYS A 360 -5.82 -0.50 -13.20
C CYS A 360 -7.15 0.25 -13.07
N GLU A 361 -7.88 0.00 -11.99
CA GLU A 361 -9.17 0.63 -11.69
C GLU A 361 -9.01 1.92 -10.88
N ARG A 362 -9.86 2.91 -11.14
CA ARG A 362 -9.79 4.25 -10.51
C ARG A 362 -10.31 4.29 -9.08
N ARG A 363 -11.34 3.46 -8.76
CA ARG A 363 -12.17 3.65 -7.57
C ARG A 363 -11.72 2.85 -6.35
N GLY A 364 -10.53 2.28 -6.34
CA GLY A 364 -10.08 1.39 -5.26
C GLY A 364 -10.71 -0.03 -5.33
N SER A 365 -11.59 -0.30 -6.28
CA SER A 365 -12.24 -1.60 -6.45
C SER A 365 -11.34 -2.71 -7.02
N GLY A 366 -10.08 -2.42 -7.30
CA GLY A 366 -9.14 -3.40 -7.85
C GLY A 366 -8.89 -4.57 -6.91
N ILE A 367 -8.67 -4.27 -5.62
CA ILE A 367 -8.48 -5.31 -4.59
C ILE A 367 -9.76 -6.11 -4.39
N ASP A 368 -10.94 -5.47 -4.38
CA ASP A 368 -12.23 -6.14 -4.24
C ASP A 368 -12.45 -7.15 -5.36
N ARG A 369 -12.23 -6.75 -6.61
CA ARG A 369 -12.32 -7.63 -7.79
C ARG A 369 -11.32 -8.78 -7.73
N ALA A 370 -10.12 -8.52 -7.23
CA ALA A 370 -9.12 -9.57 -7.05
C ALA A 370 -9.58 -10.57 -5.98
N VAL A 371 -10.10 -10.10 -4.85
CA VAL A 371 -10.63 -10.94 -3.77
C VAL A 371 -11.86 -11.72 -4.25
N GLU A 372 -12.82 -11.09 -4.92
CA GLU A 372 -13.99 -11.75 -5.50
C GLU A 372 -13.58 -12.87 -6.48
N ALA A 373 -12.62 -12.61 -7.36
CA ALA A 373 -12.12 -13.60 -8.29
C ALA A 373 -11.41 -14.78 -7.59
N ILE A 374 -10.69 -14.52 -6.49
CA ILE A 374 -10.07 -15.54 -5.64
C ILE A 374 -11.14 -16.38 -4.95
N GLU A 375 -12.18 -15.75 -4.43
CA GLU A 375 -13.32 -16.44 -3.80
C GLU A 375 -14.08 -17.31 -4.79
N SER A 376 -14.34 -16.82 -6.01
CA SER A 376 -15.05 -17.57 -7.04
C SER A 376 -14.32 -18.86 -7.46
N MET A 377 -12.99 -18.90 -7.33
CA MET A 377 -12.16 -20.10 -7.54
C MET A 377 -11.99 -20.93 -6.26
N LEU A 378 -12.65 -20.59 -5.15
CA LEU A 378 -12.52 -21.24 -3.84
C LEU A 378 -11.05 -21.32 -3.34
N LEU A 379 -10.24 -20.33 -3.67
CA LEU A 379 -8.85 -20.25 -3.21
C LEU A 379 -8.78 -19.74 -1.76
N PRO A 380 -7.72 -20.05 -1.00
CA PRO A 380 -7.43 -19.38 0.26
C PRO A 380 -7.33 -17.87 0.07
N ALA A 381 -7.62 -17.11 1.12
CA ALA A 381 -7.49 -15.66 1.11
C ALA A 381 -6.06 -15.24 0.76
N SER A 382 -5.93 -14.14 0.00
CA SER A 382 -4.64 -13.50 -0.19
C SER A 382 -4.16 -12.89 1.12
N ARG A 383 -2.89 -13.04 1.44
CA ARG A 383 -2.30 -12.46 2.63
C ARG A 383 -1.41 -11.27 2.27
N PHE A 384 -1.66 -10.16 2.93
CA PHE A 384 -0.84 -8.95 2.82
C PHE A 384 0.10 -8.88 4.02
N THR A 385 1.36 -8.54 3.79
CA THR A 385 2.35 -8.32 4.84
C THR A 385 3.14 -7.07 4.55
N LYS A 386 3.59 -6.40 5.60
CA LYS A 386 4.45 -5.22 5.51
C LYS A 386 5.77 -5.47 6.23
N GLY A 387 6.83 -4.93 5.69
CA GLY A 387 8.09 -4.73 6.37
C GLY A 387 8.39 -3.25 6.51
N GLU A 388 9.55 -2.92 6.99
CA GLU A 388 9.99 -1.53 7.13
C GLU A 388 10.02 -0.80 5.78
N ASN A 389 10.48 -1.47 4.72
CA ASN A 389 10.70 -0.88 3.40
C ASN A 389 10.04 -1.67 2.27
N PHE A 390 9.06 -2.52 2.56
CA PHE A 390 8.37 -3.28 1.51
C PHE A 390 6.93 -3.63 1.89
N THR A 391 6.13 -3.85 0.85
CA THR A 391 4.83 -4.50 0.92
C THR A 391 4.92 -5.82 0.16
N ARG A 392 4.29 -6.88 0.69
CA ARG A 392 4.26 -8.19 0.04
C ARG A 392 2.88 -8.81 0.08
N ILE A 393 2.46 -9.31 -1.08
CA ILE A 393 1.20 -10.03 -1.28
C ILE A 393 1.51 -11.50 -1.50
N PHE A 394 0.73 -12.37 -0.87
CA PHE A 394 0.79 -13.82 -1.08
C PHE A 394 -0.53 -14.28 -1.68
N MET A 395 -0.46 -15.06 -2.74
CA MET A 395 -1.57 -15.80 -3.31
C MET A 395 -1.29 -17.30 -3.21
N TYR A 396 -2.31 -18.07 -2.85
CA TYR A 396 -2.19 -19.50 -2.63
C TYR A 396 -3.00 -20.28 -3.67
N PRO A 397 -2.53 -21.44 -4.15
CA PRO A 397 -3.32 -22.33 -4.99
C PRO A 397 -4.48 -22.92 -4.18
N GLN A 398 -5.40 -23.57 -4.87
CA GLN A 398 -6.52 -24.25 -4.24
C GLN A 398 -6.05 -25.27 -3.19
N LYS A 399 -6.67 -25.23 -2.04
CA LYS A 399 -6.47 -26.18 -0.92
C LYS A 399 -7.80 -26.80 -0.53
N SER A 400 -7.77 -28.06 -0.10
CA SER A 400 -8.96 -28.62 0.57
C SER A 400 -9.17 -27.91 1.92
N LEU A 401 -10.40 -27.85 2.40
CA LEU A 401 -10.67 -27.19 3.68
C LEU A 401 -9.94 -27.88 4.86
N SER A 402 -9.69 -29.20 4.76
CA SER A 402 -8.90 -29.95 5.75
C SER A 402 -7.43 -29.51 5.79
N ASP A 403 -6.87 -29.08 4.66
CA ASP A 403 -5.48 -28.66 4.54
C ASP A 403 -5.28 -27.18 4.88
N MET A 404 -6.38 -26.44 5.01
CA MET A 404 -6.33 -25.04 5.46
C MET A 404 -6.12 -24.96 6.99
N THR A 405 -5.15 -24.16 7.40
CA THR A 405 -4.93 -23.83 8.81
C THR A 405 -6.11 -23.05 9.40
N LYS A 406 -6.21 -22.97 10.74
CA LYS A 406 -7.19 -22.13 11.43
C LYS A 406 -7.09 -20.67 10.94
N GLN A 407 -5.87 -20.13 10.83
CA GLN A 407 -5.63 -18.76 10.38
C GLN A 407 -6.09 -18.51 8.95
N GLU A 408 -5.81 -19.42 8.00
CA GLU A 408 -6.27 -19.28 6.61
C GLU A 408 -7.79 -19.26 6.50
N LYS A 409 -8.51 -20.01 7.36
CA LYS A 409 -9.98 -19.99 7.43
C LYS A 409 -10.50 -18.67 8.00
N ILE A 410 -9.85 -18.14 9.05
CA ILE A 410 -10.17 -16.83 9.63
C ILE A 410 -9.95 -15.72 8.61
N ASP A 411 -8.81 -15.70 7.92
CA ASP A 411 -8.50 -14.69 6.93
C ASP A 411 -9.49 -14.71 5.75
N ALA A 412 -9.88 -15.91 5.29
CA ALA A 412 -10.88 -16.04 4.23
C ALA A 412 -12.28 -15.60 4.67
N CYS A 413 -12.70 -15.92 5.90
CA CYS A 413 -13.95 -15.46 6.47
C CYS A 413 -13.96 -13.93 6.64
N TYR A 414 -12.87 -13.34 7.10
CA TYR A 414 -12.71 -11.91 7.26
C TYR A 414 -12.77 -11.15 5.92
N GLN A 415 -12.00 -11.58 4.91
CA GLN A 415 -12.03 -10.94 3.58
C GLN A 415 -13.42 -11.03 2.95
N HIS A 416 -14.11 -12.18 3.11
CA HIS A 416 -15.50 -12.33 2.67
C HIS A 416 -16.45 -11.37 3.40
N ALA A 417 -16.24 -11.15 4.71
CA ALA A 417 -17.02 -10.19 5.47
C ALA A 417 -16.81 -8.75 4.97
N CYS A 418 -15.55 -8.37 4.68
CA CYS A 418 -15.25 -7.06 4.12
C CYS A 418 -15.90 -6.86 2.74
N LEU A 419 -15.78 -7.86 1.84
CA LEU A 419 -16.34 -7.78 0.49
C LEU A 419 -17.87 -7.64 0.51
N LEU A 420 -18.58 -8.42 1.35
CA LEU A 420 -20.03 -8.31 1.48
C LEU A 420 -20.44 -6.98 2.12
N TYR A 421 -19.69 -6.50 3.10
CA TYR A 421 -20.00 -5.24 3.77
C TYR A 421 -19.92 -4.03 2.83
N GLU A 422 -18.93 -3.98 1.94
CA GLU A 422 -18.82 -2.96 0.89
C GLU A 422 -20.01 -3.01 -0.10
N ASN A 423 -20.63 -4.19 -0.27
CA ASN A 423 -21.82 -4.38 -1.07
C ASN A 423 -23.14 -4.15 -0.27
N ASN A 424 -23.07 -3.65 0.98
CA ASN A 424 -24.20 -3.51 1.91
C ASN A 424 -24.86 -4.85 2.26
N GLU A 425 -24.10 -5.93 2.26
CA GLU A 425 -24.50 -7.26 2.65
C GLU A 425 -23.73 -7.72 3.90
N TYR A 426 -24.24 -8.76 4.57
CA TYR A 426 -23.65 -9.27 5.81
C TYR A 426 -23.36 -10.76 5.70
N ILE A 427 -22.25 -11.20 6.29
CA ILE A 427 -21.97 -12.63 6.34
C ILE A 427 -22.93 -13.36 7.30
N ASN A 428 -23.21 -14.58 6.94
CA ASN A 428 -23.97 -15.53 7.74
C ASN A 428 -23.49 -16.97 7.47
N ASN A 429 -24.09 -17.96 8.12
CA ASN A 429 -23.72 -19.36 7.92
C ASN A 429 -23.80 -19.80 6.45
N GLN A 430 -24.83 -19.32 5.72
CA GLN A 430 -25.01 -19.67 4.31
C GLN A 430 -23.92 -19.07 3.42
N SER A 431 -23.58 -17.78 3.59
CA SER A 431 -22.55 -17.14 2.80
C SER A 431 -21.18 -17.78 3.03
N ILE A 432 -20.86 -18.14 4.28
CA ILE A 432 -19.62 -18.86 4.61
C ILE A 432 -19.58 -20.26 3.99
N ARG A 433 -20.73 -20.97 3.96
CA ARG A 433 -20.77 -22.25 3.24
C ARG A 433 -20.48 -22.06 1.75
N THR A 434 -21.07 -21.07 1.12
CA THR A 434 -20.81 -20.73 -0.29
C THR A 434 -19.34 -20.40 -0.50
N ARG A 435 -18.76 -19.54 0.36
CA ARG A 435 -17.32 -19.15 0.30
C ARG A 435 -16.36 -20.34 0.34
N PHE A 436 -16.70 -21.39 1.09
CA PHE A 436 -15.83 -22.56 1.26
C PHE A 436 -16.29 -23.79 0.46
N GLY A 437 -17.30 -23.66 -0.41
CA GLY A 437 -17.85 -24.78 -1.18
C GLY A 437 -18.45 -25.89 -0.32
N LEU A 438 -19.09 -25.52 0.82
CA LEU A 438 -19.65 -26.47 1.77
C LEU A 438 -21.13 -26.77 1.49
N ASP A 439 -21.52 -28.03 1.66
CA ASP A 439 -22.90 -28.46 1.55
C ASP A 439 -23.75 -28.02 2.74
N LYS A 440 -25.07 -28.16 2.60
CA LYS A 440 -26.05 -27.85 3.67
C LYS A 440 -25.79 -28.65 4.96
N ASN A 441 -25.30 -29.86 4.84
CA ASN A 441 -24.98 -30.75 5.96
C ASN A 441 -23.74 -30.31 6.76
N GLN A 442 -22.93 -29.40 6.22
CA GLN A 442 -21.68 -28.90 6.80
C GLN A 442 -21.86 -27.54 7.50
N SER A 443 -23.11 -27.21 7.87
CA SER A 443 -23.45 -25.97 8.58
C SER A 443 -22.66 -25.78 9.90
N SER A 444 -22.34 -26.87 10.61
CA SER A 444 -21.52 -26.83 11.82
C SER A 444 -20.09 -26.37 11.55
N VAL A 445 -19.52 -26.72 10.41
CA VAL A 445 -18.18 -26.29 9.99
C VAL A 445 -18.17 -24.78 9.74
N ALA A 446 -19.15 -24.27 8.99
CA ALA A 446 -19.29 -22.83 8.76
C ALA A 446 -19.47 -22.06 10.08
N SER A 447 -20.30 -22.57 11.01
CA SER A 447 -20.49 -21.95 12.32
C SER A 447 -19.20 -21.91 13.15
N ARG A 448 -18.35 -22.94 13.04
CA ARG A 448 -17.04 -22.97 13.70
C ARG A 448 -16.08 -21.94 13.14
N ILE A 449 -16.04 -21.78 11.80
CA ILE A 449 -15.21 -20.77 11.15
C ILE A 449 -15.65 -19.36 11.60
N ILE A 450 -16.95 -19.09 11.65
CA ILE A 450 -17.49 -17.81 12.16
C ILE A 450 -17.07 -17.60 13.62
N ALA A 451 -17.22 -18.62 14.48
CA ALA A 451 -16.85 -18.52 15.89
C ALA A 451 -15.35 -18.24 16.08
N ASP A 452 -14.47 -18.96 15.33
CA ASP A 452 -13.04 -18.75 15.34
C ASP A 452 -12.68 -17.32 14.89
N THR A 453 -13.41 -16.76 13.91
CA THR A 453 -13.17 -15.41 13.39
C THR A 453 -13.67 -14.32 14.35
N LEU A 454 -14.76 -14.58 15.07
CA LEU A 454 -15.24 -13.73 16.20
C LEU A 454 -14.23 -13.72 17.35
N GLU A 455 -13.76 -14.91 17.76
CA GLU A 455 -12.76 -15.07 18.81
C GLU A 455 -11.46 -14.32 18.47
N ALA A 456 -11.07 -14.33 17.20
CA ALA A 456 -9.92 -13.57 16.69
C ALA A 456 -10.17 -12.05 16.58
N GLY A 457 -11.36 -11.56 16.92
CA GLY A 457 -11.73 -10.15 16.85
C GLY A 457 -11.74 -9.57 15.44
N ARG A 458 -11.89 -10.40 14.39
CA ARG A 458 -11.86 -9.93 12.99
C ARG A 458 -13.23 -9.54 12.47
N ILE A 459 -14.29 -10.09 13.05
CA ILE A 459 -15.68 -9.76 12.78
C ILE A 459 -16.43 -9.52 14.08
N LYS A 460 -17.58 -8.87 14.02
CA LYS A 460 -18.51 -8.66 15.13
C LYS A 460 -19.94 -8.94 14.69
N VAL A 461 -20.84 -9.12 15.63
CA VAL A 461 -22.28 -9.27 15.35
C VAL A 461 -22.81 -7.96 14.79
N SER A 462 -23.59 -8.00 13.72
CA SER A 462 -24.17 -6.80 13.07
C SER A 462 -25.27 -6.12 13.88
N ASP A 463 -26.03 -6.92 14.67
CA ASP A 463 -27.09 -6.43 15.56
C ASP A 463 -27.07 -7.24 16.87
N GLU A 464 -26.74 -6.59 17.98
CA GLU A 464 -26.65 -7.18 19.31
C GLU A 464 -28.03 -7.64 19.86
N ASN A 465 -29.13 -7.16 19.28
CA ASN A 465 -30.49 -7.55 19.67
C ASN A 465 -30.91 -8.91 19.11
N ILE A 466 -30.20 -9.49 18.15
CA ILE A 466 -30.51 -10.80 17.59
C ILE A 466 -30.01 -11.90 18.52
N VAL A 467 -30.91 -12.39 19.38
CA VAL A 467 -30.62 -13.47 20.35
C VAL A 467 -30.42 -14.84 19.69
N SER A 468 -31.00 -15.07 18.51
CA SER A 468 -30.93 -16.37 17.84
C SER A 468 -29.72 -16.50 16.92
N LYS A 469 -28.81 -17.39 17.25
CA LYS A 469 -27.64 -17.73 16.40
C LYS A 469 -28.00 -18.17 14.97
N LYS A 470 -29.22 -18.63 14.75
CA LYS A 470 -29.72 -19.08 13.44
C LYS A 470 -29.87 -17.93 12.44
N TYR A 471 -30.16 -16.73 12.93
CA TYR A 471 -30.42 -15.54 12.13
C TYR A 471 -29.27 -14.48 12.32
N ALA A 472 -28.26 -14.83 13.10
CA ALA A 472 -27.17 -13.93 13.34
C ALA A 472 -26.40 -13.64 12.04
N THR A 473 -26.15 -12.36 11.81
CA THR A 473 -25.31 -11.83 10.75
C THR A 473 -24.13 -11.10 11.35
N TYR A 474 -23.04 -11.03 10.59
CA TYR A 474 -21.80 -10.48 11.10
C TYR A 474 -21.19 -9.50 10.08
N VAL A 475 -20.44 -8.55 10.60
CA VAL A 475 -19.75 -7.51 9.84
C VAL A 475 -18.27 -7.48 10.23
N PRO A 476 -17.39 -6.86 9.43
CA PRO A 476 -16.02 -6.64 9.83
C PRO A 476 -15.93 -5.86 11.16
N TYR A 477 -14.84 -6.02 11.89
CA TYR A 477 -14.64 -5.37 13.20
C TYR A 477 -14.77 -3.85 13.18
N TYR A 478 -14.44 -3.23 12.05
CA TYR A 478 -14.44 -1.77 11.86
C TYR A 478 -15.81 -1.19 11.44
N ALA A 479 -16.76 -2.02 11.09
CA ALA A 479 -18.10 -1.62 10.62
C ALA A 479 -18.91 -0.88 11.69
#